data_5909ce782ab30370591e7c05b962c067
#
_entry.id   5909ce782ab30370591e7c05b962c067
#
_cell.length_a   1.000
_cell.length_b   1.000
_cell.length_c   1.000
_cell.angle_alpha   90.00
_cell.angle_beta   90.00
_cell.angle_gamma   90.00
#
_symmetry.space_group_name_H-M   'P 1'
#
loop_
_entity.id
_entity.type
_entity.pdbx_description
1 polymer ?
#
loop_
_entity_poly.entity_id
_entity_poly.type
_entity_poly.pdbx_seq_one_letter_code
_entity_poly.pdbx_strand_id
1 'polypeptide(L)'
;MFTSIAGRAVVVTGGSRGIGKGIAAVFARNGARVLITGRSEQDLAATAEELGVSYLAADVASKADCELVAGCAADRLGGIDVLCANAGIFPDARLADMTEEDIDRVLGTNLKGTILSVQACLPLLARSGRGRVILTSSITGPITGYPGWTHYGASKAGQLGFMRTAAIELARDGITVNAVLPGNILTEGLAGLGEDYIAGMTSAIPMRKLGSVDDIGYAALFLATDEAAYITGQTIVVDGGQVLPESPEAVS
;
A
#
# COMPACT_ATOMS: atom_id res chain seq x y z
N MET A 1 20.28 14.19 -8.25
CA MET A 1 19.85 12.80 -8.60
C MET A 1 19.56 12.14 -7.26
N PHE A 2 18.42 11.47 -7.08
CA PHE A 2 18.12 10.75 -5.83
C PHE A 2 19.09 9.58 -5.63
N THR A 3 19.34 9.24 -4.37
CA THR A 3 20.13 8.06 -3.99
C THR A 3 19.48 6.80 -4.57
N SER A 4 20.29 5.97 -5.20
CA SER A 4 19.80 4.71 -5.78
C SER A 4 19.25 3.77 -4.71
N ILE A 5 18.11 3.14 -5.01
CA ILE A 5 17.55 2.06 -4.19
C ILE A 5 17.98 0.68 -4.67
N ALA A 6 18.88 0.63 -5.67
CA ALA A 6 19.37 -0.63 -6.21
C ALA A 6 19.99 -1.51 -5.10
N GLY A 7 19.66 -2.79 -5.12
CA GLY A 7 20.08 -3.76 -4.12
C GLY A 7 19.34 -3.67 -2.76
N ARG A 8 18.45 -2.71 -2.53
CA ARG A 8 17.62 -2.71 -1.32
C ARG A 8 16.65 -3.89 -1.30
N ALA A 9 16.44 -4.45 -0.12
CA ALA A 9 15.51 -5.53 0.12
C ALA A 9 14.12 -4.96 0.41
N VAL A 10 13.15 -5.27 -0.45
CA VAL A 10 11.79 -4.68 -0.42
C VAL A 10 10.75 -5.77 -0.31
N VAL A 11 9.85 -5.68 0.66
CA VAL A 11 8.67 -6.53 0.79
C VAL A 11 7.43 -5.72 0.41
N VAL A 12 6.59 -6.27 -0.48
CA VAL A 12 5.31 -5.66 -0.89
C VAL A 12 4.18 -6.63 -0.60
N THR A 13 3.33 -6.31 0.38
CA THR A 13 2.14 -7.12 0.66
C THR A 13 1.01 -6.80 -0.31
N GLY A 14 0.24 -7.82 -0.74
CA GLY A 14 -0.77 -7.65 -1.78
C GLY A 14 -0.17 -7.28 -3.15
N GLY A 15 1.02 -7.86 -3.47
CA GLY A 15 1.81 -7.51 -4.63
C GLY A 15 1.44 -8.24 -5.93
N SER A 16 0.42 -9.11 -5.93
CA SER A 16 0.07 -9.92 -7.11
C SER A 16 -0.72 -9.17 -8.19
N ARG A 17 -1.33 -8.01 -7.88
CA ARG A 17 -2.17 -7.24 -8.81
C ARG A 17 -2.33 -5.79 -8.37
N GLY A 18 -2.90 -4.96 -9.24
CA GLY A 18 -3.29 -3.58 -8.96
C GLY A 18 -2.14 -2.73 -8.42
N ILE A 19 -2.43 -1.90 -7.41
CA ILE A 19 -1.47 -0.96 -6.82
C ILE A 19 -0.22 -1.69 -6.29
N GLY A 20 -0.39 -2.82 -5.62
CA GLY A 20 0.74 -3.59 -5.08
C GLY A 20 1.68 -4.12 -6.16
N LYS A 21 1.14 -4.62 -7.27
CA LYS A 21 1.94 -5.00 -8.44
C LYS A 21 2.67 -3.80 -9.04
N GLY A 22 2.01 -2.65 -9.15
CA GLY A 22 2.62 -1.41 -9.62
C GLY A 22 3.78 -0.94 -8.73
N ILE A 23 3.60 -0.97 -7.41
CA ILE A 23 4.67 -0.69 -6.45
C ILE A 23 5.85 -1.65 -6.69
N ALA A 24 5.60 -2.96 -6.71
CA ALA A 24 6.64 -3.98 -6.93
C ALA A 24 7.38 -3.76 -8.25
N ALA A 25 6.66 -3.45 -9.33
CA ALA A 25 7.23 -3.16 -10.65
C ALA A 25 8.15 -1.93 -10.63
N VAL A 26 7.73 -0.84 -9.98
CA VAL A 26 8.55 0.38 -9.86
C VAL A 26 9.84 0.08 -9.08
N PHE A 27 9.76 -0.62 -7.96
CA PHE A 27 10.95 -0.97 -7.18
C PHE A 27 11.88 -1.92 -7.96
N ALA A 28 11.34 -2.94 -8.62
CA ALA A 28 12.14 -3.89 -9.42
C ALA A 28 12.87 -3.18 -10.59
N ARG A 29 12.16 -2.31 -11.34
CA ARG A 29 12.76 -1.52 -12.44
C ARG A 29 13.87 -0.58 -11.97
N ASN A 30 13.87 -0.19 -10.69
CA ASN A 30 14.92 0.62 -10.07
C ASN A 30 15.99 -0.23 -9.34
N GLY A 31 16.04 -1.54 -9.61
CA GLY A 31 17.10 -2.44 -9.17
C GLY A 31 16.98 -2.95 -7.74
N ALA A 32 15.85 -2.78 -7.08
CA ALA A 32 15.61 -3.38 -5.76
C ALA A 32 15.40 -4.90 -5.87
N ARG A 33 15.75 -5.63 -4.82
CA ARG A 33 15.39 -7.04 -4.63
C ARG A 33 14.02 -7.08 -3.97
N VAL A 34 13.00 -7.57 -4.70
CA VAL A 34 11.61 -7.49 -4.26
C VAL A 34 11.07 -8.88 -3.91
N LEU A 35 10.33 -8.96 -2.79
CA LEU A 35 9.47 -10.07 -2.42
C LEU A 35 8.02 -9.59 -2.41
N ILE A 36 7.18 -10.16 -3.25
CA ILE A 36 5.74 -9.90 -3.25
C ILE A 36 5.00 -10.98 -2.46
N THR A 37 3.94 -10.59 -1.74
CA THR A 37 3.09 -11.55 -1.02
C THR A 37 1.61 -11.31 -1.30
N GLY A 38 0.80 -12.34 -1.08
CA GLY A 38 -0.65 -12.34 -1.26
C GLY A 38 -1.20 -13.73 -1.05
N ARG A 39 -2.50 -13.95 -1.23
CA ARG A 39 -3.14 -15.23 -0.92
C ARG A 39 -3.15 -16.20 -2.10
N SER A 40 -3.20 -15.69 -3.33
CA SER A 40 -3.26 -16.53 -4.55
C SER A 40 -1.83 -16.87 -5.00
N GLU A 41 -1.43 -18.11 -4.80
CA GLU A 41 -0.15 -18.66 -5.28
C GLU A 41 0.00 -18.49 -6.80
N GLN A 42 -1.07 -18.78 -7.55
CA GLN A 42 -1.08 -18.69 -9.02
C GLN A 42 -0.83 -17.25 -9.49
N ASP A 43 -1.55 -16.26 -8.93
CA ASP A 43 -1.39 -14.85 -9.33
C ASP A 43 -0.01 -14.31 -8.95
N LEU A 44 0.51 -14.74 -7.78
CA LEU A 44 1.83 -14.37 -7.33
C LEU A 44 2.92 -14.92 -8.23
N ALA A 45 2.83 -16.20 -8.61
CA ALA A 45 3.81 -16.85 -9.49
C ALA A 45 3.86 -16.14 -10.86
N ALA A 46 2.70 -15.86 -11.46
CA ALA A 46 2.61 -15.17 -12.74
C ALA A 46 3.21 -13.74 -12.67
N THR A 47 2.88 -12.99 -11.61
CA THR A 47 3.42 -11.64 -11.41
C THR A 47 4.92 -11.67 -11.11
N ALA A 48 5.39 -12.63 -10.33
CA ALA A 48 6.80 -12.78 -10.00
C ALA A 48 7.65 -13.10 -11.24
N GLU A 49 7.14 -13.96 -12.13
CA GLU A 49 7.78 -14.26 -13.42
C GLU A 49 7.84 -13.02 -14.30
N GLU A 50 6.71 -12.28 -14.44
CA GLU A 50 6.65 -11.06 -15.25
C GLU A 50 7.63 -9.98 -14.78
N LEU A 51 7.75 -9.80 -13.45
CA LEU A 51 8.54 -8.72 -12.86
C LEU A 51 9.99 -9.14 -12.53
N GLY A 52 10.32 -10.44 -12.61
CA GLY A 52 11.62 -10.96 -12.20
C GLY A 52 11.87 -10.84 -10.70
N VAL A 53 10.85 -11.07 -9.85
CA VAL A 53 10.90 -10.89 -8.39
C VAL A 53 10.59 -12.19 -7.64
N SER A 54 10.86 -12.21 -6.34
CA SER A 54 10.49 -13.34 -5.47
C SER A 54 9.04 -13.23 -5.01
N TYR A 55 8.41 -14.35 -4.67
CA TYR A 55 7.07 -14.35 -4.08
C TYR A 55 6.91 -15.37 -2.94
N LEU A 56 5.91 -15.15 -2.10
CA LEU A 56 5.45 -16.08 -1.06
C LEU A 56 3.94 -15.92 -0.86
N ALA A 57 3.20 -17.03 -0.90
CA ALA A 57 1.79 -17.03 -0.53
C ALA A 57 1.64 -16.86 0.99
N ALA A 58 0.88 -15.85 1.41
CA ALA A 58 0.68 -15.49 2.82
C ALA A 58 -0.58 -14.64 3.00
N ASP A 59 -1.28 -14.82 4.12
CA ASP A 59 -2.39 -13.94 4.54
C ASP A 59 -1.90 -12.96 5.62
N VAL A 60 -1.95 -11.67 5.34
CA VAL A 60 -1.54 -10.63 6.30
C VAL A 60 -2.40 -10.62 7.57
N ALA A 61 -3.61 -11.18 7.56
CA ALA A 61 -4.45 -11.33 8.74
C ALA A 61 -3.95 -12.41 9.72
N SER A 62 -3.00 -13.27 9.29
CA SER A 62 -2.34 -14.32 10.07
C SER A 62 -0.98 -13.85 10.56
N LYS A 63 -0.78 -13.86 11.88
CA LYS A 63 0.53 -13.53 12.50
C LYS A 63 1.62 -14.50 12.03
N ALA A 64 1.31 -15.79 11.99
CA ALA A 64 2.27 -16.83 11.57
C ALA A 64 2.74 -16.61 10.13
N ASP A 65 1.82 -16.24 9.22
CA ASP A 65 2.16 -15.97 7.82
C ASP A 65 3.03 -14.71 7.71
N CYS A 66 2.75 -13.65 8.49
CA CYS A 66 3.61 -12.47 8.53
C CYS A 66 5.04 -12.80 9.00
N GLU A 67 5.19 -13.67 10.00
CA GLU A 67 6.48 -14.17 10.47
C GLU A 67 7.20 -14.99 9.40
N LEU A 68 6.47 -15.84 8.65
CA LEU A 68 7.02 -16.58 7.50
C LEU A 68 7.50 -15.63 6.40
N VAL A 69 6.77 -14.54 6.12
CA VAL A 69 7.19 -13.52 5.15
C VAL A 69 8.52 -12.88 5.57
N ALA A 70 8.66 -12.50 6.84
CA ALA A 70 9.90 -11.92 7.35
C ALA A 70 11.08 -12.91 7.26
N GLY A 71 10.87 -14.18 7.60
CA GLY A 71 11.87 -15.25 7.44
C GLY A 71 12.28 -15.43 5.98
N CYS A 72 11.31 -15.54 5.07
CA CYS A 72 11.55 -15.66 3.64
C CYS A 72 12.33 -14.46 3.06
N ALA A 73 12.03 -13.24 3.53
CA ALA A 73 12.77 -12.05 3.12
C ALA A 73 14.21 -12.08 3.63
N ALA A 74 14.45 -12.55 4.86
CA ALA A 74 15.81 -12.75 5.38
C ALA A 74 16.62 -13.72 4.51
N ASP A 75 16.00 -14.85 4.13
CA ASP A 75 16.66 -15.90 3.35
C ASP A 75 16.90 -15.50 1.89
N ARG A 76 15.89 -14.95 1.22
CA ARG A 76 15.94 -14.66 -0.23
C ARG A 76 16.50 -13.28 -0.56
N LEU A 77 16.27 -12.29 0.32
CA LEU A 77 16.71 -10.91 0.09
C LEU A 77 17.88 -10.50 1.02
N GLY A 78 18.23 -11.32 2.00
CA GLY A 78 19.27 -11.00 2.99
C GLY A 78 18.84 -9.99 4.07
N GLY A 79 17.55 -9.63 4.13
CA GLY A 79 16.99 -8.67 5.09
C GLY A 79 15.78 -7.94 4.58
N ILE A 80 15.41 -6.83 5.25
CA ILE A 80 14.34 -5.92 4.82
C ILE A 80 14.81 -4.48 5.03
N ASP A 81 14.93 -3.70 3.96
CA ASP A 81 15.15 -2.26 4.02
C ASP A 81 13.82 -1.50 3.93
N VAL A 82 12.85 -2.03 3.16
CA VAL A 82 11.57 -1.38 2.89
C VAL A 82 10.44 -2.38 3.03
N LEU A 83 9.40 -2.03 3.78
CA LEU A 83 8.11 -2.70 3.82
C LEU A 83 7.05 -1.79 3.21
N CYS A 84 6.47 -2.19 2.07
CA CYS A 84 5.26 -1.60 1.51
C CYS A 84 4.05 -2.42 2.00
N ALA A 85 3.40 -1.98 3.08
CA ALA A 85 2.21 -2.59 3.64
C ALA A 85 0.99 -2.12 2.82
N ASN A 86 0.73 -2.83 1.71
CA ASN A 86 -0.26 -2.46 0.72
C ASN A 86 -1.49 -3.38 0.73
N ALA A 87 -1.40 -4.62 1.21
CA ALA A 87 -2.52 -5.56 1.20
C ALA A 87 -3.79 -4.95 1.77
N GLY A 88 -4.90 -5.07 1.03
CA GLY A 88 -6.19 -4.54 1.46
C GLY A 88 -7.34 -5.03 0.58
N ILE A 89 -8.54 -4.98 1.14
CA ILE A 89 -9.81 -5.32 0.50
C ILE A 89 -10.81 -4.18 0.73
N PHE A 90 -11.77 -4.02 -0.19
CA PHE A 90 -12.79 -2.98 -0.14
C PHE A 90 -14.15 -3.49 -0.67
N PRO A 91 -14.70 -4.58 -0.09
CA PRO A 91 -16.02 -5.05 -0.48
C PRO A 91 -17.06 -3.96 -0.19
N ASP A 92 -18.13 -3.91 -1.01
CA ASP A 92 -19.28 -3.04 -0.75
C ASP A 92 -20.20 -3.70 0.27
N ALA A 93 -20.57 -2.93 1.31
CA ALA A 93 -21.60 -3.30 2.28
C ALA A 93 -22.23 -2.04 2.85
N ARG A 94 -23.55 -1.85 2.65
CA ARG A 94 -24.26 -0.70 3.21
C ARG A 94 -24.30 -0.81 4.73
N LEU A 95 -24.20 0.31 5.44
CA LEU A 95 -24.13 0.33 6.91
C LEU A 95 -25.31 -0.41 7.58
N ALA A 96 -26.50 -0.32 7.01
CA ALA A 96 -27.68 -0.98 7.55
C ALA A 96 -27.66 -2.51 7.41
N ASP A 97 -26.93 -3.03 6.41
CA ASP A 97 -26.90 -4.45 6.07
C ASP A 97 -25.54 -5.10 6.38
N MET A 98 -24.59 -4.30 6.84
CA MET A 98 -23.22 -4.74 7.14
C MET A 98 -23.20 -5.71 8.31
N THR A 99 -22.63 -6.88 8.09
CA THR A 99 -22.49 -7.92 9.11
C THR A 99 -21.22 -7.74 9.94
N GLU A 100 -21.18 -8.36 11.12
CA GLU A 100 -19.97 -8.45 11.94
C GLU A 100 -18.79 -9.10 11.16
N GLU A 101 -19.09 -10.12 10.36
CA GLU A 101 -18.08 -10.79 9.50
C GLU A 101 -17.50 -9.84 8.45
N ASP A 102 -18.31 -8.96 7.85
CA ASP A 102 -17.82 -7.95 6.92
C ASP A 102 -16.86 -6.98 7.59
N ILE A 103 -17.18 -6.54 8.80
CA ILE A 103 -16.34 -5.67 9.61
C ILE A 103 -15.03 -6.36 9.95
N ASP A 104 -15.09 -7.56 10.52
CA ASP A 104 -13.91 -8.33 10.94
C ASP A 104 -12.98 -8.64 9.77
N ARG A 105 -13.54 -9.01 8.64
CA ARG A 105 -12.78 -9.31 7.42
C ARG A 105 -12.01 -8.09 6.92
N VAL A 106 -12.67 -6.92 6.86
CA VAL A 106 -12.03 -5.69 6.36
C VAL A 106 -11.03 -5.14 7.38
N LEU A 107 -11.38 -5.03 8.65
CA LEU A 107 -10.47 -4.57 9.69
C LEU A 107 -9.32 -5.57 9.90
N GLY A 108 -9.62 -6.86 9.84
CA GLY A 108 -8.65 -7.94 9.95
C GLY A 108 -7.56 -7.87 8.88
N THR A 109 -7.97 -7.68 7.62
CA THR A 109 -7.01 -7.58 6.51
C THR A 109 -6.32 -6.22 6.49
N ASN A 110 -7.08 -5.13 6.45
CA ASN A 110 -6.53 -3.81 6.15
C ASN A 110 -5.77 -3.18 7.32
N LEU A 111 -6.29 -3.31 8.55
CA LEU A 111 -5.72 -2.66 9.72
C LEU A 111 -4.85 -3.62 10.53
N LYS A 112 -5.45 -4.70 11.06
CA LYS A 112 -4.68 -5.70 11.83
C LYS A 112 -3.55 -6.29 10.99
N GLY A 113 -3.80 -6.63 9.72
CA GLY A 113 -2.80 -7.17 8.81
C GLY A 113 -1.64 -6.20 8.55
N THR A 114 -1.91 -4.90 8.44
CA THR A 114 -0.87 -3.87 8.38
C THR A 114 0.00 -3.90 9.64
N ILE A 115 -0.61 -3.91 10.82
CA ILE A 115 0.10 -3.93 12.12
C ILE A 115 0.96 -5.20 12.24
N LEU A 116 0.39 -6.37 11.96
CA LEU A 116 1.10 -7.65 12.02
C LEU A 116 2.28 -7.71 11.05
N SER A 117 2.11 -7.21 9.82
CA SER A 117 3.18 -7.14 8.82
C SER A 117 4.34 -6.27 9.30
N VAL A 118 4.03 -5.09 9.87
CA VAL A 118 5.06 -4.22 10.43
C VAL A 118 5.77 -4.90 11.59
N GLN A 119 5.03 -5.45 12.56
CA GLN A 119 5.61 -6.15 13.72
C GLN A 119 6.57 -7.28 13.32
N ALA A 120 6.17 -8.12 12.36
CA ALA A 120 7.00 -9.23 11.91
C ALA A 120 8.30 -8.76 11.22
N CYS A 121 8.25 -7.64 10.50
CA CYS A 121 9.40 -7.09 9.78
C CYS A 121 10.32 -6.22 10.64
N LEU A 122 9.89 -5.76 11.83
CA LEU A 122 10.64 -4.82 12.67
C LEU A 122 12.10 -5.25 12.95
N PRO A 123 12.40 -6.50 13.34
CA PRO A 123 13.78 -6.88 13.63
C PRO A 123 14.71 -6.75 12.41
N LEU A 124 14.18 -6.95 11.20
CA LEU A 124 14.95 -6.83 9.96
C LEU A 124 15.09 -5.37 9.53
N LEU A 125 14.03 -4.58 9.64
CA LEU A 125 14.02 -3.14 9.37
C LEU A 125 15.01 -2.39 10.29
N ALA A 126 15.05 -2.72 11.59
CA ALA A 126 15.99 -2.13 12.55
C ALA A 126 17.44 -2.50 12.20
N ARG A 127 17.70 -3.77 11.84
CA ARG A 127 19.04 -4.21 11.43
C ARG A 127 19.55 -3.56 10.16
N SER A 128 18.66 -3.13 9.29
CA SER A 128 19.00 -2.40 8.07
C SER A 128 19.68 -1.04 8.36
N GLY A 129 19.37 -0.40 9.50
CA GLY A 129 19.84 0.94 9.85
C GLY A 129 19.24 2.06 8.98
N ARG A 130 18.37 1.70 8.02
CA ARG A 130 17.67 2.62 7.10
C ARG A 130 16.26 2.14 6.79
N GLY A 131 15.60 1.58 7.78
CA GLY A 131 14.26 0.98 7.63
C GLY A 131 13.22 1.98 7.12
N ARG A 132 12.37 1.54 6.21
CA ARG A 132 11.24 2.33 5.65
C ARG A 132 9.98 1.51 5.68
N VAL A 133 8.94 2.03 6.33
CA VAL A 133 7.59 1.48 6.30
C VAL A 133 6.69 2.42 5.53
N ILE A 134 6.06 1.93 4.48
CA ILE A 134 5.19 2.70 3.59
C ILE A 134 3.84 2.01 3.55
N LEU A 135 2.81 2.69 4.07
CA LEU A 135 1.45 2.18 4.09
C LEU A 135 0.70 2.65 2.84
N THR A 136 -0.04 1.77 2.19
CA THR A 136 -1.04 2.17 1.19
C THR A 136 -2.38 2.36 1.89
N SER A 137 -2.68 3.62 2.26
CA SER A 137 -3.98 3.98 2.81
C SER A 137 -4.97 4.30 1.68
N SER A 138 -5.71 5.39 1.75
CA SER A 138 -6.67 5.86 0.74
C SER A 138 -7.02 7.32 1.02
N ILE A 139 -7.56 8.04 0.03
CA ILE A 139 -8.31 9.28 0.29
C ILE A 139 -9.62 8.96 1.05
N THR A 140 -10.24 7.80 0.79
CA THR A 140 -11.47 7.35 1.47
C THR A 140 -11.16 6.93 2.91
N GLY A 141 -11.85 7.55 3.84
CA GLY A 141 -11.70 7.40 5.28
C GLY A 141 -10.93 8.55 5.90
N PRO A 142 -9.65 8.77 5.56
CA PRO A 142 -8.89 9.91 6.07
C PRO A 142 -9.39 11.30 5.63
N ILE A 143 -9.90 11.44 4.41
CA ILE A 143 -10.23 12.73 3.79
C ILE A 143 -11.69 12.75 3.31
N THR A 144 -12.09 11.71 2.57
CA THR A 144 -13.42 11.59 1.96
C THR A 144 -14.18 10.39 2.51
N GLY A 145 -15.45 10.26 2.15
CA GLY A 145 -16.28 9.07 2.41
C GLY A 145 -16.92 8.56 1.13
N TYR A 146 -17.26 7.27 1.11
CA TYR A 146 -18.02 6.67 0.03
C TYR A 146 -19.09 5.73 0.60
N PRO A 147 -20.36 5.84 0.17
CA PRO A 147 -21.43 4.96 0.63
C PRO A 147 -21.10 3.48 0.35
N GLY A 148 -21.32 2.61 1.34
CA GLY A 148 -20.98 1.19 1.25
C GLY A 148 -19.56 0.84 1.73
N TRP A 149 -18.73 1.84 2.08
CA TRP A 149 -17.34 1.63 2.50
C TRP A 149 -17.04 2.15 3.92
N THR A 150 -18.01 2.11 4.83
CA THR A 150 -17.80 2.61 6.21
C THR A 150 -16.72 1.83 6.96
N HIS A 151 -16.73 0.50 6.89
CA HIS A 151 -15.68 -0.37 7.47
C HIS A 151 -14.33 -0.18 6.77
N TYR A 152 -14.32 -0.03 5.43
CA TYR A 152 -13.11 0.29 4.68
C TYR A 152 -12.53 1.65 5.10
N GLY A 153 -13.36 2.69 5.11
CA GLY A 153 -12.94 4.03 5.55
C GLY A 153 -12.38 4.02 6.97
N ALA A 154 -13.04 3.32 7.90
CA ALA A 154 -12.54 3.13 9.25
C ALA A 154 -11.16 2.45 9.27
N SER A 155 -10.96 1.39 8.46
CA SER A 155 -9.69 0.69 8.37
C SER A 155 -8.57 1.60 7.86
N LYS A 156 -8.84 2.41 6.84
CA LYS A 156 -7.85 3.31 6.21
C LYS A 156 -7.51 4.51 7.08
N ALA A 157 -8.49 5.08 7.78
CA ALA A 157 -8.25 6.10 8.81
C ALA A 157 -7.46 5.53 10.01
N GLY A 158 -7.79 4.29 10.43
CA GLY A 158 -7.07 3.58 11.48
C GLY A 158 -5.59 3.35 11.16
N GLN A 159 -5.24 3.08 9.89
CA GLN A 159 -3.85 2.98 9.45
C GLN A 159 -3.07 4.28 9.70
N LEU A 160 -3.69 5.46 9.54
CA LEU A 160 -3.02 6.74 9.81
C LEU A 160 -2.82 6.99 11.32
N GLY A 161 -3.75 6.52 12.15
CA GLY A 161 -3.59 6.53 13.61
C GLY A 161 -2.39 5.66 14.03
N PHE A 162 -2.33 4.43 13.53
CA PHE A 162 -1.21 3.52 13.72
C PHE A 162 0.12 4.13 13.23
N MET A 163 0.15 4.67 12.02
CA MET A 163 1.33 5.30 11.41
C MET A 163 1.97 6.34 12.31
N ARG A 164 1.15 7.27 12.84
CA ARG A 164 1.66 8.39 13.67
C ARG A 164 2.33 7.90 14.94
N THR A 165 1.73 6.92 15.62
CA THR A 165 2.30 6.36 16.85
C THR A 165 3.53 5.51 16.55
N ALA A 166 3.46 4.63 15.55
CA ALA A 166 4.58 3.80 15.12
C ALA A 166 5.79 4.64 14.67
N ALA A 167 5.56 5.78 13.99
CA ALA A 167 6.62 6.69 13.57
C ALA A 167 7.42 7.25 14.77
N ILE A 168 6.76 7.51 15.90
CA ILE A 168 7.39 7.97 17.13
C ILE A 168 8.18 6.84 17.80
N GLU A 169 7.56 5.67 17.94
CA GLU A 169 8.17 4.52 18.60
C GLU A 169 9.43 4.02 17.88
N LEU A 170 9.40 4.01 16.53
CA LEU A 170 10.44 3.42 15.69
C LEU A 170 11.53 4.41 15.25
N ALA A 171 11.37 5.69 15.55
CA ALA A 171 12.33 6.74 15.14
C ALA A 171 13.75 6.49 15.64
N ARG A 172 13.89 5.98 16.88
CA ARG A 172 15.22 5.69 17.49
C ARG A 172 15.94 4.53 16.81
N ASP A 173 15.22 3.66 16.12
CA ASP A 173 15.77 2.55 15.35
C ASP A 173 16.09 2.97 13.89
N GLY A 174 15.99 4.25 13.57
CA GLY A 174 16.23 4.79 12.23
C GLY A 174 15.16 4.41 11.19
N ILE A 175 13.98 3.98 11.66
CA ILE A 175 12.86 3.56 10.80
C ILE A 175 11.91 4.74 10.62
N THR A 176 11.56 5.07 9.36
CA THR A 176 10.47 6.00 9.07
C THR A 176 9.19 5.23 8.74
N VAL A 177 8.04 5.78 9.14
CA VAL A 177 6.71 5.21 8.85
C VAL A 177 5.85 6.29 8.22
N ASN A 178 5.48 6.09 6.94
CA ASN A 178 4.70 7.06 6.16
C ASN A 178 3.56 6.36 5.41
N ALA A 179 2.65 7.11 4.83
CA ALA A 179 1.55 6.58 4.03
C ALA A 179 1.40 7.30 2.70
N VAL A 180 1.05 6.55 1.66
CA VAL A 180 0.52 7.08 0.40
C VAL A 180 -1.00 6.92 0.43
N LEU A 181 -1.72 7.96 0.03
CA LEU A 181 -3.17 8.01 -0.05
C LEU A 181 -3.60 8.08 -1.53
N PRO A 182 -3.85 6.95 -2.18
CA PRO A 182 -4.34 6.93 -3.55
C PRO A 182 -5.76 7.52 -3.66
N GLY A 183 -6.01 8.28 -4.74
CA GLY A 183 -7.34 8.52 -5.27
C GLY A 183 -7.80 7.40 -6.21
N ASN A 184 -8.50 7.77 -7.28
CA ASN A 184 -8.95 6.83 -8.31
C ASN A 184 -7.79 6.42 -9.21
N ILE A 185 -7.34 5.17 -9.06
CA ILE A 185 -6.20 4.58 -9.78
C ILE A 185 -6.68 3.50 -10.74
N LEU A 186 -6.27 3.58 -12.00
CA LEU A 186 -6.57 2.56 -13.00
C LEU A 186 -5.83 1.26 -12.66
N THR A 187 -6.59 0.22 -12.34
CA THR A 187 -6.12 -1.13 -12.09
C THR A 187 -6.81 -2.10 -13.05
N GLU A 188 -6.30 -3.32 -13.16
CA GLU A 188 -6.91 -4.36 -14.02
C GLU A 188 -8.39 -4.60 -13.64
N GLY A 189 -8.71 -4.57 -12.34
CA GLY A 189 -10.08 -4.75 -11.86
C GLY A 189 -11.00 -3.58 -12.23
N LEU A 190 -10.48 -2.35 -12.24
CA LEU A 190 -11.25 -1.16 -12.62
C LEU A 190 -11.45 -1.08 -14.14
N ALA A 191 -10.46 -1.47 -14.93
CA ALA A 191 -10.55 -1.49 -16.39
C ALA A 191 -11.71 -2.36 -16.91
N GLY A 192 -12.11 -3.38 -16.16
CA GLY A 192 -13.24 -4.26 -16.49
C GLY A 192 -14.64 -3.66 -16.26
N LEU A 193 -14.78 -2.47 -15.65
CA LEU A 193 -16.09 -1.90 -15.30
C LEU A 193 -16.76 -1.07 -16.42
N GLY A 194 -16.08 -0.89 -17.57
CA GLY A 194 -16.61 -0.20 -18.75
C GLY A 194 -16.22 1.28 -18.83
N GLU A 195 -16.26 1.79 -20.08
CA GLU A 195 -15.78 3.15 -20.41
C GLU A 195 -16.61 4.26 -19.74
N ASP A 196 -17.93 4.11 -19.69
CA ASP A 196 -18.83 5.10 -19.08
C ASP A 196 -18.56 5.28 -17.58
N TYR A 197 -18.28 4.17 -16.87
CA TYR A 197 -17.92 4.22 -15.46
C TYR A 197 -16.58 4.94 -15.24
N ILE A 198 -15.59 4.63 -16.07
CA ILE A 198 -14.28 5.28 -16.04
C ILE A 198 -14.40 6.77 -16.37
N ALA A 199 -15.20 7.13 -17.37
CA ALA A 199 -15.46 8.53 -17.74
C ALA A 199 -16.11 9.31 -16.59
N GLY A 200 -17.10 8.71 -15.90
CA GLY A 200 -17.72 9.28 -14.71
C GLY A 200 -16.71 9.55 -13.58
N MET A 201 -15.84 8.58 -13.28
CA MET A 201 -14.78 8.76 -12.30
C MET A 201 -13.78 9.86 -12.70
N THR A 202 -13.40 9.87 -13.97
CA THR A 202 -12.42 10.83 -14.53
C THR A 202 -12.96 12.27 -14.50
N SER A 203 -14.25 12.47 -14.73
CA SER A 203 -14.88 13.80 -14.72
C SER A 203 -14.81 14.50 -13.36
N ALA A 204 -14.73 13.73 -12.26
CA ALA A 204 -14.62 14.24 -10.90
C ALA A 204 -13.18 14.62 -10.50
N ILE A 205 -12.19 14.35 -11.35
CA ILE A 205 -10.78 14.61 -11.06
C ILE A 205 -10.32 15.87 -11.81
N PRO A 206 -9.72 16.88 -11.14
CA PRO A 206 -9.20 18.08 -11.80
C PRO A 206 -8.23 17.81 -12.95
N MET A 207 -7.32 16.81 -12.79
CA MET A 207 -6.39 16.41 -13.86
C MET A 207 -7.06 15.64 -15.01
N ARG A 208 -8.39 15.40 -14.97
CA ARG A 208 -9.18 14.75 -16.04
C ARG A 208 -8.65 13.40 -16.51
N LYS A 209 -7.99 12.68 -15.63
CA LYS A 209 -7.51 11.30 -15.86
C LYS A 209 -7.44 10.53 -14.55
N LEU A 210 -7.56 9.22 -14.63
CA LEU A 210 -7.23 8.33 -13.52
C LEU A 210 -5.71 8.32 -13.29
N GLY A 211 -5.28 8.14 -12.05
CA GLY A 211 -3.88 7.82 -11.77
C GLY A 211 -3.53 6.41 -12.27
N SER A 212 -2.25 6.16 -12.48
CA SER A 212 -1.70 4.86 -12.78
C SER A 212 -1.17 4.19 -11.50
N VAL A 213 -1.01 2.88 -11.53
CA VAL A 213 -0.35 2.14 -10.42
C VAL A 213 1.10 2.59 -10.23
N ASP A 214 1.75 3.06 -11.30
CA ASP A 214 3.11 3.62 -11.26
C ASP A 214 3.17 4.94 -10.49
N ASP A 215 2.14 5.79 -10.53
CA ASP A 215 2.11 7.05 -9.76
C ASP A 215 2.20 6.75 -8.25
N ILE A 216 1.53 5.69 -7.80
CA ILE A 216 1.63 5.23 -6.41
C ILE A 216 2.99 4.59 -6.14
N GLY A 217 3.49 3.81 -7.09
CA GLY A 217 4.82 3.18 -7.01
C GLY A 217 5.94 4.21 -6.85
N TYR A 218 5.91 5.31 -7.61
CA TYR A 218 6.92 6.38 -7.51
C TYR A 218 6.79 7.19 -6.22
N ALA A 219 5.60 7.43 -5.69
CA ALA A 219 5.43 8.05 -4.38
C ALA A 219 6.02 7.16 -3.27
N ALA A 220 5.78 5.85 -3.33
CA ALA A 220 6.38 4.88 -2.42
C ALA A 220 7.91 4.83 -2.59
N LEU A 221 8.42 4.84 -3.82
CA LEU A 221 9.84 4.86 -4.11
C LEU A 221 10.53 6.08 -3.50
N PHE A 222 9.95 7.27 -3.63
CA PHE A 222 10.47 8.50 -3.02
C PHE A 222 10.60 8.34 -1.50
N LEU A 223 9.55 7.86 -0.83
CA LEU A 223 9.57 7.64 0.62
C LEU A 223 10.59 6.56 1.05
N ALA A 224 11.03 5.72 0.13
CA ALA A 224 12.06 4.71 0.38
C ALA A 224 13.49 5.24 0.22
N THR A 225 13.72 6.41 -0.36
CA THR A 225 15.06 6.97 -0.60
C THR A 225 15.71 7.50 0.68
N ASP A 226 17.02 7.79 0.62
CA ASP A 226 17.74 8.41 1.73
C ASP A 226 17.37 9.90 1.88
N GLU A 227 16.96 10.56 0.79
CA GLU A 227 16.48 11.93 0.78
C GLU A 227 15.17 12.10 1.59
N ALA A 228 14.40 11.05 1.75
CA ALA A 228 13.19 11.02 2.57
C ALA A 228 13.46 10.61 4.04
N ALA A 229 14.73 10.47 4.46
CA ALA A 229 15.08 9.95 5.80
C ALA A 229 14.59 10.83 6.96
N TYR A 230 14.26 12.10 6.73
CA TYR A 230 13.70 13.01 7.75
C TYR A 230 12.18 13.17 7.64
N ILE A 231 11.51 12.38 6.78
CA ILE A 231 10.06 12.36 6.61
C ILE A 231 9.53 11.14 7.35
N THR A 232 8.79 11.33 8.45
CA THR A 232 8.14 10.25 9.19
C THR A 232 6.81 10.71 9.77
N GLY A 233 5.83 9.82 9.88
CA GLY A 233 4.48 10.12 10.33
C GLY A 233 3.64 10.94 9.33
N GLN A 234 4.06 11.03 8.06
CA GLN A 234 3.45 11.89 7.05
C GLN A 234 2.66 11.12 6.00
N THR A 235 1.78 11.83 5.31
CA THR A 235 0.97 11.30 4.22
C THR A 235 1.27 12.03 2.91
N ILE A 236 1.31 11.29 1.80
CA ILE A 236 1.32 11.86 0.44
C ILE A 236 0.02 11.45 -0.25
N VAL A 237 -0.80 12.45 -0.61
CA VAL A 237 -2.00 12.24 -1.42
C VAL A 237 -1.61 12.19 -2.89
N VAL A 238 -2.04 11.13 -3.61
CA VAL A 238 -1.78 10.92 -5.03
C VAL A 238 -3.11 10.64 -5.73
N ASP A 239 -3.80 11.71 -6.12
CA ASP A 239 -5.20 11.65 -6.54
C ASP A 239 -5.58 12.57 -7.72
N GLY A 240 -4.61 13.26 -8.33
CA GLY A 240 -4.88 14.21 -9.41
C GLY A 240 -5.71 15.43 -8.98
N GLY A 241 -5.73 15.73 -7.69
CA GLY A 241 -6.50 16.82 -7.10
C GLY A 241 -7.96 16.43 -6.77
N GLN A 242 -8.29 15.15 -6.77
CA GLN A 242 -9.67 14.65 -6.58
C GLN A 242 -10.34 15.17 -5.30
N VAL A 243 -9.58 15.39 -4.21
CA VAL A 243 -10.11 15.84 -2.92
C VAL A 243 -10.16 17.36 -2.75
N LEU A 244 -9.72 18.14 -3.75
CA LEU A 244 -9.61 19.61 -3.63
C LEU A 244 -10.90 20.37 -3.97
N PRO A 245 -11.73 19.97 -4.95
CA PRO A 245 -12.91 20.72 -5.33
C PRO A 245 -13.95 20.78 -4.21
N GLU A 246 -14.45 21.97 -3.90
CA GLU A 246 -15.53 22.17 -2.94
C GLU A 246 -16.88 21.68 -3.50
N SER A 247 -17.06 21.74 -4.81
CA SER A 247 -18.25 21.27 -5.50
C SER A 247 -17.93 20.71 -6.90
N PRO A 248 -18.84 19.95 -7.54
CA PRO A 248 -18.64 19.45 -8.90
C PRO A 248 -18.40 20.56 -9.93
N GLU A 249 -18.99 21.75 -9.73
CA GLU A 249 -18.81 22.91 -10.63
C GLU A 249 -17.38 23.44 -10.60
N ALA A 250 -16.65 23.23 -9.52
CA ALA A 250 -15.23 23.65 -9.41
C ALA A 250 -14.29 22.82 -10.30
N VAL A 251 -14.80 21.75 -10.92
CA VAL A 251 -14.06 20.87 -11.85
C VAL A 251 -14.51 21.07 -13.31
N SER A 252 -15.50 21.95 -13.56
CA SER A 252 -16.05 22.22 -14.89
C SER A 252 -15.08 22.97 -15.82
#